data_a288b933e264f431ebc47d43356a7cab
#
_entry.id   a288b933e264f431ebc47d43356a7cab
#
_cell.length_a   1.000
_cell.length_b   1.000
_cell.length_c   1.000
_cell.angle_alpha   90.00
_cell.angle_beta   90.00
_cell.angle_gamma   90.00
#
_symmetry.space_group_name_H-M   'P 1'
#
loop_
_entity.id
_entity.type
_entity.pdbx_description
1 polymer ?
#
loop_
_entity_poly.entity_id
_entity_poly.type
_entity_poly.pdbx_seq_one_letter_code
_entity_poly.pdbx_strand_id
1 'polypeptide(L)'
;LELDPRTAFQLHERVGSDLELLDEELEKIKTYLGESGDSRVDENVIRAVTGDLRKDNIFAVIDLFLEGRRSDAVDAIDNLFERGWTGSNGNLVIDPPGIALPLLATLLKKLRSLRRAHAMKQAGATSENLIREGIVGKPFISRFERQLQRNPPGRLSRLFDRLYRTDRGIKTGHNAHRLLLLLVAE
;
A
#
# COMPACT_ATOMS: atom_id res chain seq x y z
N LEU A 1 -7.52 -20.69 11.52
CA LEU A 1 -6.42 -20.59 10.54
C LEU A 1 -5.08 -20.51 11.27
N GLU A 2 -4.13 -21.30 10.81
CA GLU A 2 -2.74 -21.25 11.28
C GLU A 2 -1.86 -20.68 10.18
N LEU A 3 -1.35 -19.47 10.41
CA LEU A 3 -0.39 -18.82 9.54
C LEU A 3 0.97 -18.76 10.24
N ASP A 4 2.00 -19.30 9.61
CA ASP A 4 3.34 -19.03 10.07
C ASP A 4 3.75 -17.56 9.79
N PRO A 5 4.79 -17.02 10.44
CA PRO A 5 5.20 -15.63 10.26
C PRO A 5 5.55 -15.25 8.81
N ARG A 6 6.05 -16.20 8.00
CA ARG A 6 6.41 -15.97 6.60
C ARG A 6 5.14 -15.87 5.75
N THR A 7 4.19 -16.75 5.97
CA THR A 7 2.90 -16.77 5.28
C THR A 7 2.05 -15.54 5.64
N ALA A 8 2.02 -15.16 6.92
CA ALA A 8 1.38 -13.92 7.37
C ALA A 8 2.03 -12.68 6.72
N PHE A 9 3.36 -12.67 6.59
CA PHE A 9 4.07 -11.61 5.89
C PHE A 9 3.68 -11.56 4.40
N GLN A 10 3.58 -12.70 3.73
CA GLN A 10 3.19 -12.75 2.32
C GLN A 10 1.76 -12.26 2.11
N LEU A 11 0.83 -12.62 2.98
CA LEU A 11 -0.54 -12.11 2.94
C LEU A 11 -0.56 -10.59 3.07
N HIS A 12 0.15 -10.06 4.07
CA HIS A 12 0.25 -8.62 4.25
C HIS A 12 0.91 -7.90 3.06
N GLU A 13 1.96 -8.47 2.44
CA GLU A 13 2.60 -7.92 1.25
C GLU A 13 1.64 -7.83 0.05
N ARG A 14 0.65 -8.69 0.01
CA ARG A 14 -0.35 -8.73 -1.06
C ARG A 14 -1.54 -7.81 -0.78
N VAL A 15 -1.99 -7.81 0.45
CA VAL A 15 -3.23 -7.12 0.90
C VAL A 15 -2.94 -5.70 1.41
N GLY A 16 -1.76 -5.50 2.02
CA GLY A 16 -1.40 -4.23 2.67
C GLY A 16 -1.70 -4.25 4.17
N SER A 17 -1.69 -3.05 4.79
CA SER A 17 -1.88 -2.87 6.24
C SER A 17 -3.32 -2.49 6.62
N ASP A 18 -4.26 -2.59 5.70
CA ASP A 18 -5.66 -2.31 5.99
C ASP A 18 -6.28 -3.51 6.71
N LEU A 19 -6.78 -3.30 7.92
CA LEU A 19 -7.30 -4.37 8.76
C LEU A 19 -8.61 -4.96 8.22
N GLU A 20 -9.45 -4.14 7.60
CA GLU A 20 -10.72 -4.61 7.00
C GLU A 20 -10.43 -5.52 5.81
N LEU A 21 -9.48 -5.10 4.94
CA LEU A 21 -9.05 -5.93 3.81
C LEU A 21 -8.37 -7.23 4.25
N LEU A 22 -7.54 -7.17 5.30
CA LEU A 22 -6.89 -8.37 5.84
C LEU A 22 -7.93 -9.35 6.40
N ASP A 23 -8.94 -8.85 7.09
CA ASP A 23 -10.02 -9.67 7.65
C ASP A 23 -10.84 -10.33 6.52
N GLU A 24 -11.22 -9.58 5.49
CA GLU A 24 -11.91 -10.11 4.31
C GLU A 24 -11.09 -11.21 3.60
N GLU A 25 -9.78 -11.01 3.42
CA GLU A 25 -8.92 -12.03 2.79
C GLU A 25 -8.75 -13.26 3.67
N LEU A 26 -8.69 -13.09 4.99
CA LEU A 26 -8.66 -14.23 5.92
C LEU A 26 -9.97 -15.03 5.89
N GLU A 27 -11.13 -14.39 5.78
CA GLU A 27 -12.42 -15.08 5.61
C GLU A 27 -12.52 -15.79 4.25
N LYS A 28 -11.99 -15.22 3.17
CA LYS A 28 -11.88 -15.92 1.87
C LYS A 28 -10.99 -17.15 1.96
N ILE A 29 -9.83 -17.03 2.62
CA ILE A 29 -8.91 -18.16 2.83
C ILE A 29 -9.63 -19.26 3.63
N LYS A 30 -10.34 -18.90 4.68
CA LYS A 30 -11.11 -19.81 5.50
C LYS A 30 -12.19 -20.54 4.68
N THR A 31 -12.90 -19.79 3.84
CA THR A 31 -13.91 -20.34 2.92
C THR A 31 -13.27 -21.27 1.88
N TYR A 32 -12.11 -20.91 1.34
CA TYR A 32 -11.38 -21.72 0.35
C TYR A 32 -10.88 -23.05 0.92
N LEU A 33 -10.38 -23.03 2.15
CA LEU A 33 -9.93 -24.25 2.85
C LEU A 33 -11.13 -25.15 3.24
N GLY A 34 -12.31 -24.57 3.36
CA GLY A 34 -13.55 -25.28 3.62
C GLY A 34 -13.53 -26.09 4.92
N GLU A 35 -14.43 -27.10 4.99
CA GLU A 35 -14.54 -28.00 6.13
C GLU A 35 -13.47 -29.16 6.10
N SER A 36 -12.46 -29.06 5.26
CA SER A 36 -11.45 -30.12 5.07
C SER A 36 -10.54 -30.38 6.29
N GLY A 37 -10.72 -29.61 7.38
CA GLY A 37 -9.99 -29.77 8.63
C GLY A 37 -8.54 -29.34 8.58
N ASP A 38 -8.05 -28.91 7.42
CA ASP A 38 -6.70 -28.36 7.29
C ASP A 38 -6.75 -26.86 7.60
N SER A 39 -6.26 -26.49 8.78
CA SER A 39 -6.19 -25.08 9.22
C SER A 39 -4.95 -24.36 8.72
N ARG A 40 -4.05 -25.07 8.02
CA ARG A 40 -2.75 -24.57 7.62
C ARG A 40 -2.82 -23.78 6.33
N VAL A 41 -2.42 -22.53 6.40
CA VAL A 41 -2.35 -21.63 5.24
C VAL A 41 -0.91 -21.61 4.73
N ASP A 42 -0.69 -22.13 3.52
CA ASP A 42 0.61 -22.05 2.84
C ASP A 42 0.62 -20.98 1.73
N GLU A 43 1.77 -20.81 1.09
CA GLU A 43 1.93 -19.84 -0.01
C GLU A 43 1.00 -20.12 -1.20
N ASN A 44 0.68 -21.40 -1.46
CA ASN A 44 -0.18 -21.78 -2.58
C ASN A 44 -1.63 -21.38 -2.31
N VAL A 45 -2.09 -21.58 -1.08
CA VAL A 45 -3.42 -21.15 -0.62
C VAL A 45 -3.55 -19.62 -0.73
N ILE A 46 -2.56 -18.87 -0.24
CA ILE A 46 -2.56 -17.41 -0.39
C ILE A 46 -2.62 -17.03 -1.87
N ARG A 47 -1.80 -17.64 -2.71
CA ARG A 47 -1.77 -17.34 -4.15
C ARG A 47 -3.09 -17.68 -4.84
N ALA A 48 -3.72 -18.79 -4.47
CA ALA A 48 -4.98 -19.22 -5.04
C ALA A 48 -6.14 -18.30 -4.67
N VAL A 49 -6.18 -17.84 -3.41
CA VAL A 49 -7.29 -17.01 -2.88
C VAL A 49 -7.10 -15.53 -3.22
N THR A 50 -5.90 -15.00 -3.00
CA THR A 50 -5.65 -13.57 -3.22
C THR A 50 -5.30 -13.21 -4.67
N GLY A 51 -5.18 -14.20 -5.56
CA GLY A 51 -4.78 -13.99 -6.95
C GLY A 51 -3.40 -13.33 -7.10
N ASP A 52 -3.13 -12.76 -8.27
CA ASP A 52 -1.87 -12.04 -8.56
C ASP A 52 -1.99 -10.54 -8.19
N LEU A 53 -2.51 -10.27 -6.97
CA LEU A 53 -2.80 -8.92 -6.45
C LEU A 53 -1.58 -7.99 -6.44
N ARG A 54 -0.35 -8.52 -6.65
CA ARG A 54 0.88 -7.71 -6.62
C ARG A 54 1.00 -6.71 -7.77
N LYS A 55 0.42 -7.01 -8.93
CA LYS A 55 0.60 -6.15 -10.11
C LYS A 55 -0.41 -5.01 -10.18
N ASP A 56 -1.55 -5.19 -9.52
CA ASP A 56 -2.69 -4.28 -9.65
C ASP A 56 -3.06 -3.62 -8.31
N ASN A 57 -2.13 -3.57 -7.35
CA ASN A 57 -2.40 -3.09 -6.00
C ASN A 57 -1.86 -1.67 -5.81
N ILE A 58 -2.73 -0.76 -5.35
CA ILE A 58 -2.37 0.63 -4.99
C ILE A 58 -1.21 0.72 -4.00
N PHE A 59 -1.05 -0.29 -3.12
CA PHE A 59 0.07 -0.35 -2.17
C PHE A 59 1.40 -0.59 -2.87
N ALA A 60 1.43 -1.43 -3.92
CA ALA A 60 2.64 -1.66 -4.70
C ALA A 60 3.10 -0.37 -5.41
N VAL A 61 2.17 0.39 -6.00
CA VAL A 61 2.48 1.70 -6.60
C VAL A 61 3.12 2.64 -5.58
N ILE A 62 2.53 2.72 -4.39
CA ILE A 62 3.01 3.60 -3.32
C ILE A 62 4.40 3.19 -2.84
N ASP A 63 4.64 1.90 -2.65
CA ASP A 63 5.94 1.41 -2.22
C ASP A 63 7.02 1.68 -3.28
N LEU A 64 6.75 1.40 -4.55
CA LEU A 64 7.64 1.72 -5.68
C LEU A 64 7.99 3.21 -5.71
N PHE A 65 6.99 4.06 -5.59
CA PHE A 65 7.17 5.51 -5.57
C PHE A 65 8.02 5.99 -4.39
N LEU A 66 7.73 5.53 -3.18
CA LEU A 66 8.48 5.91 -1.97
C LEU A 66 9.89 5.31 -1.92
N GLU A 67 10.10 4.21 -2.62
CA GLU A 67 11.42 3.61 -2.83
C GLU A 67 12.22 4.29 -3.97
N GLY A 68 11.63 5.26 -4.66
CA GLY A 68 12.27 6.00 -5.75
C GLY A 68 12.36 5.23 -7.07
N ARG A 69 11.63 4.14 -7.21
CA ARG A 69 11.49 3.32 -8.42
C ARG A 69 10.43 3.93 -9.35
N ARG A 70 10.76 5.10 -9.90
CA ARG A 70 9.76 5.93 -10.60
C ARG A 70 9.22 5.27 -11.87
N SER A 71 10.06 4.68 -12.70
CA SER A 71 9.64 3.97 -13.91
C SER A 71 8.64 2.87 -13.57
N ASP A 72 8.99 2.03 -12.58
CA ASP A 72 8.14 0.92 -12.16
C ASP A 72 6.81 1.41 -11.54
N ALA A 73 6.83 2.57 -10.86
CA ALA A 73 5.62 3.18 -10.31
C ALA A 73 4.71 3.74 -11.43
N VAL A 74 5.29 4.30 -12.50
CA VAL A 74 4.55 4.73 -13.69
C VAL A 74 3.89 3.53 -14.36
N ASP A 75 4.65 2.47 -14.66
CA ASP A 75 4.13 1.24 -15.26
C ASP A 75 3.02 0.60 -14.41
N ALA A 76 3.17 0.64 -13.09
CA ALA A 76 2.16 0.12 -12.18
C ALA A 76 0.88 0.98 -12.16
N ILE A 77 0.98 2.31 -12.31
CA ILE A 77 -0.19 3.20 -12.47
C ILE A 77 -0.89 2.91 -13.79
N ASP A 78 -0.16 2.80 -14.90
CA ASP A 78 -0.73 2.49 -16.23
C ASP A 78 -1.50 1.17 -16.16
N ASN A 79 -0.92 0.13 -15.57
CA ASN A 79 -1.59 -1.16 -15.37
C ASN A 79 -2.88 -1.04 -14.54
N LEU A 80 -2.88 -0.22 -13.47
CA LEU A 80 -4.07 0.00 -12.66
C LEU A 80 -5.21 0.65 -13.45
N PHE A 81 -4.88 1.61 -14.32
CA PHE A 81 -5.89 2.28 -15.15
C PHE A 81 -6.37 1.43 -16.33
N GLU A 82 -5.54 0.53 -16.83
CA GLU A 82 -5.92 -0.40 -17.91
C GLU A 82 -6.80 -1.55 -17.41
N ARG A 83 -6.48 -2.11 -16.23
CA ARG A 83 -7.12 -3.32 -15.71
C ARG A 83 -8.15 -3.05 -14.63
N GLY A 84 -8.13 -1.87 -14.04
CA GLY A 84 -8.86 -1.58 -12.81
C GLY A 84 -8.17 -2.15 -11.58
N TRP A 85 -8.78 -1.98 -10.43
CA TRP A 85 -8.35 -2.61 -9.19
C TRP A 85 -9.57 -3.17 -8.44
N THR A 86 -9.36 -4.21 -7.65
CA THR A 86 -10.43 -4.76 -6.82
C THR A 86 -10.43 -4.03 -5.49
N GLY A 87 -11.51 -3.31 -5.21
CA GLY A 87 -11.72 -2.62 -3.93
C GLY A 87 -11.95 -3.59 -2.78
N SER A 88 -12.01 -3.06 -1.55
CA SER A 88 -12.25 -3.83 -0.32
C SER A 88 -13.54 -4.67 -0.34
N ASN A 89 -14.53 -4.23 -1.09
CA ASN A 89 -15.80 -4.93 -1.28
C ASN A 89 -15.77 -6.04 -2.36
N GLY A 90 -14.58 -6.37 -2.89
CA GLY A 90 -14.42 -7.37 -3.95
C GLY A 90 -14.86 -6.90 -5.35
N ASN A 91 -15.34 -5.67 -5.50
CA ASN A 91 -15.79 -5.15 -6.79
C ASN A 91 -14.61 -4.57 -7.60
N LEU A 92 -14.63 -4.88 -8.90
CA LEU A 92 -13.68 -4.26 -9.83
C LEU A 92 -14.03 -2.78 -10.03
N VAL A 93 -13.08 -1.91 -9.75
CA VAL A 93 -13.16 -0.47 -9.95
C VAL A 93 -12.34 -0.09 -11.17
N ILE A 94 -12.99 0.48 -12.17
CA ILE A 94 -12.38 0.92 -13.44
C ILE A 94 -12.51 2.42 -13.68
N ASP A 95 -13.34 3.10 -12.90
CA ASP A 95 -13.50 4.55 -13.04
C ASP A 95 -12.26 5.29 -12.52
N PRO A 96 -11.73 6.25 -13.29
CA PRO A 96 -10.48 6.91 -12.94
C PRO A 96 -10.43 7.57 -11.56
N PRO A 97 -11.46 8.29 -11.09
CA PRO A 97 -11.50 8.80 -9.71
C PRO A 97 -11.53 7.69 -8.66
N GLY A 98 -12.27 6.61 -8.91
CA GLY A 98 -12.36 5.46 -8.00
C GLY A 98 -11.03 4.71 -7.84
N ILE A 99 -10.15 4.76 -8.83
CA ILE A 99 -8.77 4.26 -8.73
C ILE A 99 -7.88 5.27 -8.00
N ALA A 100 -7.93 6.54 -8.41
CA ALA A 100 -6.98 7.54 -7.99
C ALA A 100 -7.18 8.00 -6.53
N LEU A 101 -8.42 8.21 -6.09
CA LEU A 101 -8.67 8.75 -4.75
C LEU A 101 -8.25 7.81 -3.61
N PRO A 102 -8.52 6.48 -3.66
CA PRO A 102 -7.98 5.54 -2.68
C PRO A 102 -6.47 5.48 -2.68
N LEU A 103 -5.81 5.55 -3.85
CA LEU A 103 -4.36 5.60 -3.96
C LEU A 103 -3.80 6.85 -3.25
N LEU A 104 -4.37 8.03 -3.49
CA LEU A 104 -3.97 9.27 -2.82
C LEU A 104 -4.21 9.22 -1.31
N ALA A 105 -5.34 8.67 -0.86
CA ALA A 105 -5.66 8.52 0.55
C ALA A 105 -4.64 7.60 1.26
N THR A 106 -4.28 6.48 0.62
CA THR A 106 -3.29 5.54 1.15
C THR A 106 -1.89 6.15 1.15
N LEU A 107 -1.50 6.85 0.09
CA LEU A 107 -0.24 7.59 0.04
C LEU A 107 -0.19 8.65 1.14
N LEU A 108 -1.27 9.39 1.40
CA LEU A 108 -1.34 10.36 2.47
C LEU A 108 -1.12 9.74 3.85
N LYS A 109 -1.74 8.58 4.13
CA LYS A 109 -1.49 7.82 5.37
C LYS A 109 0.00 7.49 5.50
N LYS A 110 0.62 6.98 4.45
CA LYS A 110 2.03 6.59 4.45
C LYS A 110 2.97 7.79 4.65
N LEU A 111 2.72 8.92 3.98
CA LEU A 111 3.49 10.16 4.17
C LEU A 111 3.38 10.70 5.61
N ARG A 112 2.21 10.60 6.23
CA ARG A 112 2.00 10.98 7.65
C ARG A 112 2.82 10.08 8.58
N SER A 113 2.85 8.76 8.34
CA SER A 113 3.67 7.82 9.12
C SER A 113 5.16 8.13 8.98
N LEU A 114 5.65 8.40 7.76
CA LEU A 114 7.05 8.80 7.54
C LEU A 114 7.37 10.12 8.24
N ARG A 115 6.50 11.11 8.18
CA ARG A 115 6.69 12.39 8.88
C ARG A 115 6.76 12.22 10.39
N ARG A 116 5.85 11.40 10.97
CA ARG A 116 5.86 11.09 12.40
C ARG A 116 7.14 10.36 12.80
N ALA A 117 7.59 9.39 11.98
CA ALA A 117 8.83 8.67 12.23
C ALA A 117 10.07 9.58 12.20
N HIS A 118 10.13 10.54 11.26
CA HIS A 118 11.21 11.54 11.25
C HIS A 118 11.25 12.36 12.56
N ALA A 119 10.10 12.86 13.02
CA ALA A 119 10.04 13.61 14.27
C ALA A 119 10.49 12.75 15.47
N MET A 120 10.06 11.48 15.52
CA MET A 120 10.48 10.56 16.57
C MET A 120 11.99 10.25 16.51
N LYS A 121 12.54 10.01 15.31
CA LYS A 121 13.97 9.77 15.12
C LYS A 121 14.81 11.01 15.52
N GLN A 122 14.34 12.21 15.22
CA GLN A 122 14.98 13.46 15.68
C GLN A 122 14.97 13.60 17.20
N ALA A 123 13.96 13.06 17.88
CA ALA A 123 13.88 12.97 19.34
C ALA A 123 14.64 11.76 19.93
N GLY A 124 15.46 11.05 19.13
CA GLY A 124 16.27 9.93 19.58
C GLY A 124 15.59 8.57 19.61
N ALA A 125 14.38 8.42 19.00
CA ALA A 125 13.69 7.15 18.97
C ALA A 125 14.42 6.11 18.11
N THR A 126 14.43 4.88 18.61
CA THR A 126 14.93 3.69 17.90
C THR A 126 13.87 3.11 16.96
N SER A 127 14.25 2.12 16.14
CA SER A 127 13.32 1.37 15.32
C SER A 127 12.31 0.58 16.15
N GLU A 128 12.72 0.08 17.32
CA GLU A 128 11.83 -0.59 18.27
C GLU A 128 10.77 0.36 18.82
N ASN A 129 11.13 1.63 19.05
CA ASN A 129 10.15 2.64 19.45
C ASN A 129 9.10 2.86 18.35
N LEU A 130 9.49 2.89 17.07
CA LEU A 130 8.54 3.03 15.96
C LEU A 130 7.57 1.86 15.89
N ILE A 131 8.06 0.64 16.13
CA ILE A 131 7.21 -0.57 16.18
C ILE A 131 6.25 -0.50 17.36
N ARG A 132 6.74 -0.20 18.56
CA ARG A 132 5.93 -0.10 19.78
C ARG A 132 4.82 0.95 19.67
N GLU A 133 5.11 2.07 19.03
CA GLU A 133 4.15 3.15 18.79
C GLU A 133 3.21 2.90 17.60
N GLY A 134 3.26 1.71 16.99
CA GLY A 134 2.40 1.33 15.88
C GLY A 134 2.61 2.14 14.60
N ILE A 135 3.77 2.80 14.44
CA ILE A 135 4.10 3.55 13.20
C ILE A 135 4.33 2.58 12.05
N VAL A 136 4.91 1.42 12.36
CA VAL A 136 5.21 0.36 11.40
C VAL A 136 5.21 -0.99 12.10
N GLY A 137 4.70 -2.01 11.42
CA GLY A 137 4.77 -3.39 11.91
C GLY A 137 6.21 -3.94 11.85
N LYS A 138 6.57 -4.80 12.81
CA LYS A 138 7.90 -5.42 12.91
C LYS A 138 8.40 -6.03 11.59
N PRO A 139 7.60 -6.77 10.81
CA PRO A 139 8.07 -7.36 9.54
C PRO A 139 8.43 -6.32 8.46
N PHE A 140 7.92 -5.10 8.58
CA PHE A 140 8.07 -4.05 7.56
C PHE A 140 9.12 -3.00 7.90
N ILE A 141 9.76 -3.10 9.07
CA ILE A 141 10.66 -2.07 9.57
C ILE A 141 11.79 -1.77 8.58
N SER A 142 12.41 -2.80 8.00
CA SER A 142 13.53 -2.63 7.06
C SER A 142 13.13 -1.89 5.78
N ARG A 143 11.93 -2.17 5.24
CA ARG A 143 11.39 -1.44 4.09
C ARG A 143 11.06 0.00 4.47
N PHE A 144 10.39 0.17 5.59
CA PHE A 144 10.00 1.48 6.11
C PHE A 144 11.22 2.38 6.35
N GLU A 145 12.31 1.86 6.88
CA GLU A 145 13.55 2.61 7.08
C GLU A 145 14.21 3.03 5.76
N ARG A 146 14.20 2.17 4.74
CA ARG A 146 14.66 2.57 3.39
C ARG A 146 13.79 3.70 2.83
N GLN A 147 12.47 3.60 2.97
CA GLN A 147 11.55 4.67 2.56
C GLN A 147 11.78 5.94 3.35
N LEU A 148 12.03 5.85 4.66
CA LEU A 148 12.33 6.99 5.53
C LEU A 148 13.58 7.72 5.08
N GLN A 149 14.67 6.99 4.81
CA GLN A 149 15.94 7.56 4.31
C GLN A 149 15.75 8.24 2.95
N ARG A 150 15.00 7.65 2.03
CA ARG A 150 14.76 8.20 0.69
C ARG A 150 13.80 9.39 0.67
N ASN A 151 13.03 9.58 1.74
CA ASN A 151 12.03 10.65 1.84
C ASN A 151 12.32 11.57 3.05
N PRO A 152 13.40 12.39 3.00
CA PRO A 152 13.72 13.32 4.08
C PRO A 152 12.60 14.38 4.25
N PRO A 153 12.56 15.09 5.41
CA PRO A 153 11.47 16.03 5.73
C PRO A 153 11.17 17.05 4.64
N GLY A 154 12.20 17.63 3.99
CA GLY A 154 12.01 18.59 2.91
C GLY A 154 11.35 17.99 1.65
N ARG A 155 11.63 16.70 1.33
CA ARG A 155 10.93 15.99 0.26
C ARG A 155 9.49 15.70 0.65
N LEU A 156 9.25 15.25 1.88
CA LEU A 156 7.90 14.99 2.37
C LEU A 156 7.01 16.24 2.29
N SER A 157 7.52 17.42 2.67
CA SER A 157 6.76 18.67 2.56
C SER A 157 6.31 18.93 1.13
N ARG A 158 7.21 18.81 0.16
CA ARG A 158 6.86 18.96 -1.26
C ARG A 158 5.85 17.91 -1.74
N LEU A 159 5.97 16.66 -1.25
CA LEU A 159 5.02 15.60 -1.60
C LEU A 159 3.63 15.86 -1.04
N PHE A 160 3.49 16.43 0.16
CA PHE A 160 2.18 16.84 0.70
C PHE A 160 1.53 17.92 -0.16
N ASP A 161 2.28 18.94 -0.60
CA ASP A 161 1.75 20.01 -1.46
C ASP A 161 1.32 19.45 -2.83
N ARG A 162 2.11 18.57 -3.40
CA ARG A 162 1.79 17.93 -4.69
C ARG A 162 0.56 17.04 -4.57
N LEU A 163 0.50 16.21 -3.54
CA LEU A 163 -0.64 15.34 -3.28
C LEU A 163 -1.93 16.16 -3.12
N TYR A 164 -1.88 17.27 -2.39
CA TYR A 164 -3.02 18.17 -2.25
C TYR A 164 -3.48 18.74 -3.61
N ARG A 165 -2.53 19.19 -4.45
CA ARG A 165 -2.86 19.72 -5.80
C ARG A 165 -3.44 18.62 -6.69
N THR A 166 -2.90 17.41 -6.64
CA THR A 166 -3.40 16.24 -7.39
C THR A 166 -4.82 15.89 -6.96
N ASP A 167 -5.08 15.77 -5.64
CA ASP A 167 -6.41 15.48 -5.09
C ASP A 167 -7.44 16.54 -5.53
N ARG A 168 -7.09 17.82 -5.39
CA ARG A 168 -7.94 18.92 -5.83
C ARG A 168 -8.21 18.86 -7.34
N GLY A 169 -7.18 18.61 -8.15
CA GLY A 169 -7.32 18.51 -9.60
C GLY A 169 -8.28 17.40 -10.00
N ILE A 170 -8.16 16.22 -9.41
CA ILE A 170 -9.07 15.09 -9.67
C ILE A 170 -10.51 15.44 -9.29
N LYS A 171 -10.72 16.00 -8.11
CA LYS A 171 -12.05 16.42 -7.62
C LYS A 171 -12.69 17.55 -8.43
N THR A 172 -11.90 18.32 -9.18
CA THR A 172 -12.39 19.37 -10.10
C THR A 172 -12.47 18.91 -11.56
N GLY A 173 -12.37 17.58 -11.81
CA GLY A 173 -12.64 16.99 -13.13
C GLY A 173 -11.43 16.88 -14.06
N HIS A 174 -10.22 17.14 -13.57
CA HIS A 174 -9.01 16.91 -14.38
C HIS A 174 -8.73 15.42 -14.52
N ASN A 175 -8.01 15.04 -15.57
CA ASN A 175 -7.66 13.66 -15.85
C ASN A 175 -6.84 13.04 -14.72
N ALA A 176 -7.46 12.09 -13.99
CA ALA A 176 -6.89 11.46 -12.81
C ALA A 176 -5.62 10.65 -13.12
N HIS A 177 -5.62 9.89 -14.22
CA HIS A 177 -4.46 9.12 -14.66
C HIS A 177 -3.25 10.03 -14.90
N ARG A 178 -3.42 11.07 -15.73
CA ARG A 178 -2.35 12.02 -16.01
C ARG A 178 -1.82 12.72 -14.75
N LEU A 179 -2.70 13.11 -13.83
CA LEU A 179 -2.29 13.75 -12.59
C LEU A 179 -1.47 12.82 -11.69
N LEU A 180 -1.82 11.52 -11.62
CA LEU A 180 -1.03 10.53 -10.87
C LEU A 180 0.34 10.29 -11.52
N LEU A 181 0.41 10.18 -12.85
CA LEU A 181 1.70 10.06 -13.55
C LEU A 181 2.60 11.25 -13.26
N LEU A 182 2.07 12.48 -13.31
CA LEU A 182 2.82 13.69 -12.93
C LEU A 182 3.26 13.67 -11.46
N LEU A 183 2.42 13.14 -10.55
CA LEU A 183 2.77 13.03 -9.13
C LEU A 183 3.98 12.14 -8.90
N VAL A 184 4.13 11.03 -9.64
CA VAL A 184 5.23 10.07 -9.43
C VAL A 184 6.47 10.34 -10.27
N ALA A 185 6.32 11.01 -11.43
CA ALA A 185 7.43 11.29 -12.35
C ALA A 185 8.44 12.32 -11.82
N GLU A 186 7.99 13.27 -11.01
CA GLU A 186 8.86 14.31 -10.40
C GLU A 186 9.38 13.87 -9.03
#